data_72e9b4bacb18b271e1268e9b05d685da
#
_entry.id   72e9b4bacb18b271e1268e9b05d685da
#
_cell.length_a   1.000
_cell.length_b   1.000
_cell.length_c   1.000
_cell.angle_alpha   90.00
_cell.angle_beta   90.00
_cell.angle_gamma   90.00
#
_symmetry.space_group_name_H-M   'P 1'
#
loop_
_entity.id
_entity.type
_entity.pdbx_description
1 polymer ?
#
loop_
_entity_poly.entity_id
_entity_poly.type
_entity_poly.pdbx_seq_one_letter_code
_entity_poly.pdbx_strand_id
1 'polypeptide(L)'
;MTAEPVSVQFTEDMKGYVGLGETADYQKGFDAGKAAGTFFWFHLTIKVPDIEFFVRDPEKSGSAEGWIQCEHFGGQRPVERGFFNCFVDVGAPQANTRNMRYRLFFRDAAGKPLTLSGHKVVIDDGMHNIWRDTSTLYSKVFEGHVEMAEDATAPVVATGILHIEPLDFAKQMTTFKSSGATLEARERAMAIFGSQFLGTLWDVYKPRIGSVLTHDGQSRPIPLFSLEGVKDADVSTHYFATPDKLGLSLLRFSRKPCEDVVVLIHGLTTSTDMFIMPEHVNLVSYLLDRGFTDVWSLDWRGSMRHSYDLFPGRFNLDDIALYDMPGAIAKVRDVVGPDLRIHVVCHCVGSIAFLMSLFAGLVDGVTSVVSNSVSLTPRVSSWSNTKLALAPFVMNWILRFPNLNPRWSSLPGPGVPQGKLVGKVVSLAHSECNVPACHMVSFMWGDGHPAVWRHENLSEITHQRTGDLFGAVNINYYLHIRKMVQRGAAVKYDEVDPRYSHLPNNYLDRAPDVRTPVLFMTGDQNRVFRDSNIIAFNTLARLAPGNKHELKTLAGYGHQDPFMGVNNHLDVFPLLVDFLNRQR
;
A
#
# COMPACT_ATOMS: atom_id res chain seq x y z
N MET A 1 33.81 0.39 14.14
CA MET A 1 32.82 0.04 15.18
C MET A 1 31.66 -0.63 14.43
N THR A 2 31.45 -1.92 14.61
CA THR A 2 30.28 -2.61 14.06
C THR A 2 29.04 -2.03 14.76
N ALA A 3 28.09 -1.51 14.00
CA ALA A 3 26.84 -1.02 14.55
C ALA A 3 26.16 -2.15 15.34
N GLU A 4 25.64 -1.85 16.52
CA GLU A 4 24.87 -2.85 17.29
C GLU A 4 23.69 -3.34 16.46
N PRO A 5 23.41 -4.66 16.45
CA PRO A 5 22.31 -5.22 15.69
C PRO A 5 20.96 -4.64 16.15
N VAL A 6 20.09 -4.36 15.22
CA VAL A 6 18.74 -3.85 15.50
C VAL A 6 17.72 -4.96 15.30
N SER A 7 16.98 -5.27 16.35
CA SER A 7 15.99 -6.35 16.32
C SER A 7 14.59 -5.84 15.99
N VAL A 8 13.78 -6.74 15.42
CA VAL A 8 12.34 -6.54 15.21
C VAL A 8 11.58 -7.72 15.80
N GLN A 9 10.44 -7.48 16.43
CA GLN A 9 9.55 -8.53 16.91
C GLN A 9 8.07 -8.17 16.70
N PHE A 10 7.24 -9.20 16.57
CA PHE A 10 5.78 -9.08 16.51
C PHE A 10 5.12 -10.34 17.07
N THR A 11 3.83 -10.26 17.42
CA THR A 11 3.06 -11.42 17.89
C THR A 11 2.09 -11.91 16.83
N GLU A 12 1.83 -13.22 16.83
CA GLU A 12 0.90 -13.88 15.92
C GLU A 12 0.05 -14.90 16.67
N ASP A 13 -1.26 -14.88 16.39
CA ASP A 13 -2.23 -15.85 16.88
C ASP A 13 -2.77 -16.67 15.69
N MET A 14 -2.68 -18.00 15.76
CA MET A 14 -3.29 -18.88 14.75
C MET A 14 -4.16 -19.95 15.42
N LYS A 15 -5.35 -20.16 14.87
CA LYS A 15 -6.41 -21.00 15.44
C LYS A 15 -7.00 -21.93 14.40
N GLY A 16 -7.35 -23.14 14.79
CA GLY A 16 -7.98 -24.10 13.89
C GLY A 16 -8.21 -25.46 14.52
N TYR A 17 -8.19 -26.50 13.69
CA TYR A 17 -8.45 -27.86 14.15
C TYR A 17 -7.43 -28.82 13.57
N VAL A 18 -7.10 -29.87 14.35
CA VAL A 18 -6.20 -30.95 13.94
C VAL A 18 -6.86 -32.31 14.15
N GLY A 19 -6.81 -33.17 13.15
CA GLY A 19 -7.31 -34.55 13.21
C GLY A 19 -6.25 -35.49 13.73
N LEU A 20 -6.51 -36.13 14.83
CA LEU A 20 -5.63 -37.14 15.42
C LEU A 20 -5.61 -38.40 14.55
N GLY A 21 -4.42 -38.94 14.29
CA GLY A 21 -4.26 -40.11 13.45
C GLY A 21 -4.32 -39.86 11.94
N GLU A 22 -4.72 -38.69 11.49
CA GLU A 22 -4.57 -38.29 10.09
C GLU A 22 -3.12 -37.85 9.86
N THR A 23 -2.47 -38.46 8.87
CA THR A 23 -1.02 -38.28 8.68
C THR A 23 -0.62 -37.58 7.40
N ALA A 24 -1.55 -37.46 6.43
CA ALA A 24 -1.23 -37.01 5.07
C ALA A 24 -2.06 -35.82 4.61
N ASP A 25 -3.38 -35.81 4.82
CA ASP A 25 -4.31 -34.87 4.22
C ASP A 25 -4.71 -33.78 5.23
N TYR A 26 -4.28 -32.55 4.99
CA TYR A 26 -4.54 -31.41 5.87
C TYR A 26 -6.03 -31.08 5.99
N GLN A 27 -6.80 -31.18 4.88
CA GLN A 27 -8.23 -30.86 4.90
C GLN A 27 -9.03 -31.94 5.65
N LYS A 28 -8.72 -33.21 5.40
CA LYS A 28 -9.33 -34.32 6.17
C LYS A 28 -9.01 -34.22 7.66
N GLY A 29 -7.77 -33.87 7.97
CA GLY A 29 -7.35 -33.63 9.35
C GLY A 29 -8.13 -32.48 9.99
N PHE A 30 -8.29 -31.38 9.29
CA PHE A 30 -9.08 -30.24 9.77
C PHE A 30 -10.55 -30.62 10.00
N ASP A 31 -11.18 -31.30 9.02
CA ASP A 31 -12.59 -31.69 9.11
C ASP A 31 -12.83 -32.70 10.24
N ALA A 32 -11.96 -33.70 10.37
CA ALA A 32 -12.00 -34.68 11.47
C ALA A 32 -11.79 -34.01 12.83
N GLY A 33 -10.80 -33.12 12.93
CA GLY A 33 -10.52 -32.36 14.14
C GLY A 33 -11.67 -31.43 14.54
N LYS A 34 -12.31 -30.80 13.57
CA LYS A 34 -13.49 -29.96 13.80
C LYS A 34 -14.68 -30.78 14.31
N ALA A 35 -14.92 -31.96 13.71
CA ALA A 35 -15.97 -32.89 14.16
C ALA A 35 -15.70 -33.43 15.57
N ALA A 36 -14.45 -33.70 15.91
CA ALA A 36 -14.02 -34.18 17.22
C ALA A 36 -13.83 -33.07 18.28
N GLY A 37 -13.89 -31.79 17.87
CA GLY A 37 -13.63 -30.67 18.76
C GLY A 37 -12.16 -30.51 19.16
N THR A 38 -11.22 -31.08 18.40
CA THR A 38 -9.79 -30.98 18.67
C THR A 38 -9.26 -29.63 18.21
N PHE A 39 -9.59 -28.60 18.98
CA PHE A 39 -9.17 -27.22 18.73
C PHE A 39 -7.69 -27.06 19.04
N PHE A 40 -6.99 -26.38 18.14
CA PHE A 40 -5.58 -26.09 18.25
C PHE A 40 -5.33 -24.59 18.02
N TRP A 41 -4.60 -23.99 18.95
CA TRP A 41 -4.28 -22.57 18.92
C TRP A 41 -2.83 -22.35 19.38
N PHE A 42 -2.12 -21.45 18.75
CA PHE A 42 -0.87 -20.96 19.30
C PHE A 42 -0.83 -19.42 19.33
N HIS A 43 -0.09 -18.91 20.32
CA HIS A 43 0.29 -17.52 20.43
C HIS A 43 1.81 -17.44 20.45
N LEU A 44 2.37 -16.75 19.44
CA LEU A 44 3.82 -16.66 19.29
C LEU A 44 4.27 -15.21 19.26
N THR A 45 5.45 -14.94 19.82
CA THR A 45 6.27 -13.77 19.55
C THR A 45 7.37 -14.20 18.59
N ILE A 46 7.32 -13.67 17.39
CA ILE A 46 8.37 -13.84 16.38
C ILE A 46 9.42 -12.77 16.61
N LYS A 47 10.70 -13.17 16.66
CA LYS A 47 11.84 -12.29 16.89
C LYS A 47 12.86 -12.42 15.77
N VAL A 48 13.24 -11.28 15.21
CA VAL A 48 14.34 -11.13 14.25
C VAL A 48 15.44 -10.35 14.96
N PRO A 49 16.50 -11.01 15.43
CA PRO A 49 17.51 -10.38 16.28
C PRO A 49 18.38 -9.36 15.54
N ASP A 50 18.55 -9.52 14.24
CA ASP A 50 19.29 -8.58 13.37
C ASP A 50 18.56 -8.46 12.04
N ILE A 51 17.96 -7.29 11.81
CA ILE A 51 17.17 -7.04 10.60
C ILE A 51 18.03 -6.97 9.33
N GLU A 52 19.25 -6.48 9.43
CA GLU A 52 20.15 -6.39 8.26
C GLU A 52 20.64 -7.77 7.83
N PHE A 53 20.92 -8.64 8.80
CA PHE A 53 21.22 -10.04 8.51
C PHE A 53 20.00 -10.75 7.91
N PHE A 54 18.82 -10.61 8.53
CA PHE A 54 17.58 -11.23 8.09
C PHE A 54 17.23 -10.91 6.62
N VAL A 55 17.44 -9.69 6.17
CA VAL A 55 17.17 -9.29 4.78
C VAL A 55 18.11 -10.01 3.80
N ARG A 56 19.35 -10.29 4.22
CA ARG A 56 20.36 -10.96 3.40
C ARG A 56 20.32 -12.49 3.49
N ASP A 57 19.74 -13.01 4.56
CA ASP A 57 19.60 -14.46 4.78
C ASP A 57 18.59 -15.05 3.77
N PRO A 58 18.99 -16.01 2.92
CA PRO A 58 18.06 -16.68 2.01
C PRO A 58 16.90 -17.37 2.72
N GLU A 59 17.15 -17.89 3.93
CA GLU A 59 16.14 -18.55 4.76
C GLU A 59 15.29 -17.57 5.56
N LYS A 60 15.68 -16.29 5.63
CA LYS A 60 15.00 -15.23 6.40
C LYS A 60 14.54 -15.72 7.77
N SER A 61 15.52 -16.16 8.55
CA SER A 61 15.31 -16.89 9.79
C SER A 61 15.03 -15.98 10.97
N GLY A 62 14.03 -16.34 11.76
CA GLY A 62 13.69 -15.75 13.04
C GLY A 62 13.41 -16.81 14.08
N SER A 63 13.36 -16.44 15.36
CA SER A 63 12.92 -17.31 16.45
C SER A 63 11.44 -17.08 16.76
N ALA A 64 10.78 -18.10 17.26
CA ALA A 64 9.39 -18.09 17.70
C ALA A 64 9.30 -18.55 19.16
N GLU A 65 8.77 -17.71 20.03
CA GLU A 65 8.57 -17.98 21.45
C GLU A 65 7.10 -17.79 21.81
N GLY A 66 6.58 -18.60 22.73
CA GLY A 66 5.20 -18.47 23.16
C GLY A 66 4.63 -19.78 23.67
N TRP A 67 3.40 -20.05 23.31
CA TRP A 67 2.68 -21.24 23.79
C TRP A 67 1.72 -21.81 22.72
N ILE A 68 1.40 -23.09 22.91
CA ILE A 68 0.42 -23.85 22.15
C ILE A 68 -0.71 -24.24 23.11
N GLN A 69 -1.95 -24.15 22.66
CA GLN A 69 -3.14 -24.58 23.38
C GLN A 69 -3.84 -25.70 22.59
N CYS A 70 -3.93 -26.87 23.19
CA CYS A 70 -4.72 -27.99 22.69
C CYS A 70 -5.07 -28.94 23.85
N GLU A 71 -6.34 -29.17 24.11
CA GLU A 71 -6.80 -30.01 25.22
C GLU A 71 -6.27 -31.44 25.12
N HIS A 72 -6.19 -31.98 23.89
CA HIS A 72 -5.65 -33.31 23.65
C HIS A 72 -4.19 -33.47 24.09
N PHE A 73 -3.40 -32.43 24.00
CA PHE A 73 -2.00 -32.39 24.46
C PHE A 73 -1.85 -31.86 25.89
N GLY A 74 -2.96 -31.70 26.61
CA GLY A 74 -2.99 -31.30 28.02
C GLY A 74 -3.07 -29.78 28.23
N GLY A 75 -3.80 -29.09 27.40
CA GLY A 75 -4.08 -27.66 27.50
C GLY A 75 -2.94 -26.78 26.99
N GLN A 76 -2.67 -25.69 27.69
CA GLN A 76 -1.62 -24.76 27.31
C GLN A 76 -0.23 -25.28 27.60
N ARG A 77 0.64 -25.30 26.57
CA ARG A 77 2.03 -25.78 26.64
C ARG A 77 3.00 -24.71 26.16
N PRO A 78 4.12 -24.45 26.87
CA PRO A 78 5.13 -23.54 26.38
C PRO A 78 5.85 -24.12 25.17
N VAL A 79 6.23 -23.25 24.23
CA VAL A 79 7.16 -23.57 23.15
C VAL A 79 8.57 -23.53 23.75
N GLU A 80 9.24 -24.69 23.79
CA GLU A 80 10.60 -24.81 24.34
C GLU A 80 11.65 -24.20 23.39
N ARG A 81 11.43 -24.37 22.08
CA ARG A 81 12.24 -23.82 21.00
C ARG A 81 11.36 -23.65 19.77
N GLY A 82 11.44 -22.51 19.11
CA GLY A 82 10.66 -22.24 17.91
C GLY A 82 11.46 -21.52 16.83
N PHE A 83 11.20 -21.88 15.59
CA PHE A 83 11.79 -21.27 14.39
C PHE A 83 10.68 -20.74 13.50
N PHE A 84 10.99 -19.64 12.85
CA PHE A 84 10.17 -18.99 11.84
C PHE A 84 11.05 -18.62 10.65
N ASN A 85 10.62 -18.98 9.43
CA ASN A 85 11.26 -18.56 8.19
C ASN A 85 10.25 -17.80 7.33
N CYS A 86 10.62 -16.62 6.90
CA CYS A 86 9.72 -15.69 6.23
C CYS A 86 9.97 -15.67 4.71
N PHE A 87 8.99 -16.08 3.90
CA PHE A 87 9.03 -15.99 2.44
C PHE A 87 10.24 -16.67 1.77
N VAL A 88 10.51 -17.90 2.15
CA VAL A 88 11.56 -18.71 1.55
C VAL A 88 11.15 -19.14 0.14
N ASP A 89 12.02 -18.95 -0.86
CA ASP A 89 11.76 -19.39 -2.22
C ASP A 89 11.69 -20.92 -2.32
N VAL A 90 10.68 -21.46 -3.02
CA VAL A 90 10.46 -22.90 -3.13
C VAL A 90 11.27 -23.52 -4.29
N GLY A 91 11.82 -22.67 -5.19
CA GLY A 91 12.58 -23.11 -6.35
C GLY A 91 11.73 -23.49 -7.56
N ALA A 92 12.41 -23.78 -8.70
CA ALA A 92 11.75 -24.25 -9.91
C ALA A 92 11.13 -25.66 -9.70
N PRO A 93 9.98 -25.98 -10.29
CA PRO A 93 9.22 -25.24 -11.31
C PRO A 93 8.26 -24.18 -10.76
N GLN A 94 8.24 -23.95 -9.47
CA GLN A 94 7.29 -23.05 -8.79
C GLN A 94 7.94 -21.68 -8.49
N ALA A 95 8.55 -21.06 -9.48
CA ALA A 95 9.33 -19.82 -9.34
C ALA A 95 8.58 -18.62 -8.69
N ASN A 96 7.24 -18.72 -8.53
CA ASN A 96 6.39 -17.69 -7.95
C ASN A 96 5.79 -18.10 -6.61
N THR A 97 6.29 -19.19 -6.02
CA THR A 97 5.78 -19.70 -4.75
C THR A 97 6.83 -19.48 -3.67
N ARG A 98 6.39 -18.91 -2.56
CA ARG A 98 7.21 -18.73 -1.36
C ARG A 98 6.52 -19.37 -0.17
N ASN A 99 7.30 -19.88 0.76
CA ASN A 99 6.78 -20.47 1.97
C ASN A 99 7.15 -19.62 3.20
N MET A 100 6.18 -19.46 4.09
CA MET A 100 6.46 -19.10 5.49
C MET A 100 6.42 -20.39 6.28
N ARG A 101 7.48 -20.69 7.02
CA ARG A 101 7.62 -21.96 7.74
C ARG A 101 7.67 -21.72 9.25
N TYR A 102 7.03 -22.59 9.99
CA TYR A 102 6.99 -22.62 11.45
C TYR A 102 7.44 -23.99 11.95
N ARG A 103 8.29 -24.01 12.94
CA ARG A 103 8.69 -25.24 13.63
C ARG A 103 8.76 -24.96 15.12
N LEU A 104 7.85 -25.60 15.87
CA LEU A 104 7.68 -25.35 17.30
C LEU A 104 7.84 -26.66 18.07
N PHE A 105 8.80 -26.67 18.96
CA PHE A 105 9.07 -27.81 19.84
C PHE A 105 8.41 -27.60 21.18
N PHE A 106 7.63 -28.55 21.63
CA PHE A 106 6.89 -28.49 22.91
C PHE A 106 6.73 -29.88 23.51
N ARG A 107 6.14 -29.96 24.69
CA ARG A 107 5.80 -31.23 25.34
C ARG A 107 4.34 -31.27 25.74
N ASP A 108 3.73 -32.46 25.68
CA ASP A 108 2.39 -32.67 26.19
C ASP A 108 2.38 -32.70 27.76
N ALA A 109 1.21 -32.95 28.38
CA ALA A 109 1.06 -33.01 29.81
C ALA A 109 1.84 -34.18 30.47
N ALA A 110 2.11 -35.25 29.73
CA ALA A 110 2.89 -36.38 30.20
C ALA A 110 4.41 -36.17 30.03
N GLY A 111 4.83 -35.02 29.46
CA GLY A 111 6.23 -34.71 29.17
C GLY A 111 6.75 -35.33 27.88
N LYS A 112 5.88 -35.94 27.06
CA LYS A 112 6.25 -36.50 25.73
C LYS A 112 6.62 -35.38 24.78
N PRO A 113 7.78 -35.42 24.12
CA PRO A 113 8.18 -34.40 23.16
C PRO A 113 7.31 -34.46 21.89
N LEU A 114 6.96 -33.29 21.38
CA LEU A 114 6.17 -33.09 20.18
C LEU A 114 6.77 -31.94 19.34
N THR A 115 6.51 -31.96 18.05
CA THR A 115 6.89 -30.89 17.14
C THR A 115 5.72 -30.49 16.26
N LEU A 116 5.32 -29.22 16.29
CA LEU A 116 4.46 -28.65 15.26
C LEU A 116 5.35 -28.18 14.11
N SER A 117 5.12 -28.71 12.92
CA SER A 117 5.67 -28.21 11.65
C SER A 117 4.54 -27.64 10.83
N GLY A 118 4.61 -26.35 10.51
CA GLY A 118 3.59 -25.67 9.73
C GLY A 118 4.19 -24.88 8.57
N HIS A 119 3.45 -24.75 7.49
CA HIS A 119 3.82 -23.89 6.39
C HIS A 119 2.61 -23.18 5.78
N LYS A 120 2.83 -21.92 5.41
CA LYS A 120 1.89 -21.15 4.57
C LYS A 120 2.48 -21.13 3.16
N VAL A 121 1.65 -21.41 2.18
CA VAL A 121 2.03 -21.36 0.76
C VAL A 121 1.54 -20.06 0.19
N VAL A 122 2.47 -19.22 -0.22
CA VAL A 122 2.19 -17.90 -0.77
C VAL A 122 2.47 -17.96 -2.27
N ILE A 123 1.39 -17.97 -3.08
CA ILE A 123 1.47 -18.15 -4.54
C ILE A 123 1.10 -16.85 -5.23
N ASP A 124 1.85 -16.49 -6.28
CA ASP A 124 1.55 -15.38 -7.17
C ASP A 124 0.45 -15.79 -8.18
N ASP A 125 -0.76 -16.03 -7.71
CA ASP A 125 -1.91 -16.42 -8.54
C ASP A 125 -3.07 -15.40 -8.52
N GLY A 126 -2.84 -14.23 -7.95
CA GLY A 126 -3.79 -13.12 -7.88
C GLY A 126 -4.39 -12.87 -6.49
N MET A 127 -4.85 -11.64 -6.27
CA MET A 127 -5.23 -11.07 -4.97
C MET A 127 -6.31 -11.82 -4.16
N HIS A 128 -7.02 -12.78 -4.74
CA HIS A 128 -8.09 -13.51 -4.05
C HIS A 128 -7.61 -14.51 -3.02
N ASN A 129 -6.43 -15.05 -3.24
CA ASN A 129 -5.87 -16.08 -2.38
C ASN A 129 -4.96 -15.48 -1.30
N ILE A 130 -4.60 -14.19 -1.41
CA ILE A 130 -3.69 -13.51 -0.47
C ILE A 130 -4.06 -13.75 0.98
N TRP A 131 -5.30 -13.41 1.33
CA TRP A 131 -5.76 -13.59 2.70
C TRP A 131 -5.73 -15.06 3.09
N ARG A 132 -6.24 -15.93 2.24
CA ARG A 132 -6.25 -17.37 2.49
C ARG A 132 -4.83 -17.93 2.58
N ASP A 133 -3.95 -17.55 1.67
CA ASP A 133 -2.60 -18.09 1.57
C ASP A 133 -1.68 -17.58 2.69
N THR A 134 -1.80 -16.31 3.08
CA THR A 134 -1.05 -15.76 4.22
C THR A 134 -1.69 -16.05 5.57
N SER A 135 -2.99 -16.31 5.61
CA SER A 135 -3.73 -16.61 6.83
C SER A 135 -3.89 -18.10 7.10
N THR A 136 -3.58 -18.99 6.14
CA THR A 136 -3.76 -20.44 6.25
C THR A 136 -2.43 -21.13 6.49
N LEU A 137 -2.33 -21.83 7.62
CA LEU A 137 -1.16 -22.64 7.98
C LEU A 137 -1.53 -24.12 7.90
N TYR A 138 -0.92 -24.82 6.97
CA TYR A 138 -0.99 -26.27 6.88
C TYR A 138 -0.03 -26.88 7.90
N SER A 139 -0.57 -27.64 8.85
CA SER A 139 0.15 -28.03 10.06
C SER A 139 0.19 -29.55 10.23
N LYS A 140 1.34 -30.06 10.64
CA LYS A 140 1.53 -31.43 11.15
C LYS A 140 2.10 -31.39 12.55
N VAL A 141 1.62 -32.27 13.41
CA VAL A 141 2.24 -32.53 14.70
C VAL A 141 2.96 -33.86 14.66
N PHE A 142 4.25 -33.86 14.89
CA PHE A 142 5.10 -35.04 14.93
C PHE A 142 5.31 -35.51 16.36
N GLU A 143 5.48 -36.80 16.54
CA GLU A 143 6.00 -37.39 17.77
C GLU A 143 7.51 -37.16 17.85
N GLY A 144 7.98 -36.64 18.96
CA GLY A 144 9.39 -36.31 19.19
C GLY A 144 9.72 -34.84 18.87
N HIS A 145 10.96 -34.46 19.20
CA HIS A 145 11.58 -33.23 18.71
C HIS A 145 12.22 -33.53 17.34
N VAL A 146 11.47 -33.24 16.29
CA VAL A 146 11.80 -33.61 14.90
C VAL A 146 12.39 -32.41 14.18
N GLU A 147 13.61 -32.53 13.65
CA GLU A 147 14.23 -31.50 12.82
C GLU A 147 13.72 -31.62 11.37
N MET A 148 13.89 -30.56 10.55
CA MET A 148 13.34 -30.48 9.20
C MET A 148 13.81 -31.64 8.27
N ALA A 149 15.03 -32.11 8.44
CA ALA A 149 15.57 -33.22 7.65
C ALA A 149 14.88 -34.56 7.96
N GLU A 150 14.18 -34.67 9.06
CA GLU A 150 13.53 -35.91 9.54
C GLU A 150 12.03 -35.96 9.19
N ASP A 151 11.45 -34.86 8.62
CA ASP A 151 10.02 -34.74 8.33
C ASP A 151 9.44 -35.89 7.51
N ALA A 152 10.24 -36.48 6.61
CA ALA A 152 9.80 -37.57 5.75
C ALA A 152 9.64 -38.93 6.46
N THR A 153 10.30 -39.11 7.61
CA THR A 153 10.36 -40.40 8.32
C THR A 153 9.75 -40.34 9.72
N ALA A 154 9.58 -39.14 10.27
CA ALA A 154 9.07 -38.96 11.62
C ALA A 154 7.56 -39.33 11.72
N PRO A 155 7.14 -39.98 12.81
CA PRO A 155 5.73 -40.31 13.04
C PRO A 155 4.87 -39.05 13.17
N VAL A 156 3.85 -38.93 12.32
CA VAL A 156 2.84 -37.87 12.42
C VAL A 156 1.71 -38.31 13.33
N VAL A 157 1.39 -37.52 14.35
CA VAL A 157 0.31 -37.81 15.32
C VAL A 157 -0.97 -37.03 15.02
N ALA A 158 -0.88 -35.91 14.33
CA ALA A 158 -2.04 -35.13 13.89
C ALA A 158 -1.68 -34.26 12.68
N THR A 159 -2.71 -33.98 11.88
CA THR A 159 -2.61 -33.08 10.71
C THR A 159 -3.82 -32.16 10.69
N GLY A 160 -3.67 -30.91 10.27
CA GLY A 160 -4.79 -29.98 10.18
C GLY A 160 -4.43 -28.63 9.61
N ILE A 161 -5.36 -27.70 9.78
CA ILE A 161 -5.22 -26.34 9.24
C ILE A 161 -5.51 -25.33 10.35
N LEU A 162 -4.64 -24.33 10.47
CA LEU A 162 -4.85 -23.18 11.35
C LEU A 162 -5.01 -21.92 10.51
N HIS A 163 -5.74 -20.94 11.03
CA HIS A 163 -5.99 -19.67 10.36
C HIS A 163 -5.65 -18.49 11.27
N ILE A 164 -5.19 -17.40 10.67
CA ILE A 164 -5.23 -16.09 11.32
C ILE A 164 -6.62 -15.50 11.08
N GLU A 165 -7.33 -15.16 12.14
CA GLU A 165 -8.59 -14.43 11.99
C GLU A 165 -8.34 -12.95 11.67
N PRO A 166 -9.23 -12.26 10.91
CA PRO A 166 -9.03 -10.86 10.54
C PRO A 166 -8.80 -9.91 11.71
N LEU A 167 -9.45 -10.16 12.85
CA LEU A 167 -9.24 -9.37 14.07
C LEU A 167 -7.87 -9.65 14.72
N ASP A 168 -7.41 -10.89 14.70
CA ASP A 168 -6.10 -11.27 15.23
C ASP A 168 -4.99 -10.68 14.36
N PHE A 169 -5.16 -10.66 13.04
CA PHE A 169 -4.23 -9.98 12.13
C PHE A 169 -4.17 -8.47 12.38
N ALA A 170 -5.31 -7.81 12.51
CA ALA A 170 -5.33 -6.38 12.85
C ALA A 170 -4.62 -6.09 14.17
N LYS A 171 -4.77 -6.98 15.16
CA LYS A 171 -4.05 -6.93 16.44
C LYS A 171 -2.56 -7.17 16.24
N GLN A 172 -2.18 -8.17 15.46
CA GLN A 172 -0.77 -8.47 15.12
C GLN A 172 -0.05 -7.24 14.58
N MET A 173 -0.69 -6.48 13.67
CA MET A 173 -0.11 -5.26 13.10
C MET A 173 0.20 -4.19 14.16
N THR A 174 -0.44 -4.22 15.32
CA THR A 174 -0.16 -3.29 16.43
C THR A 174 0.97 -3.76 17.35
N THR A 175 1.45 -4.99 17.21
CA THR A 175 2.43 -5.60 18.10
C THR A 175 3.88 -5.45 17.63
N PHE A 176 4.10 -4.93 16.44
CA PHE A 176 5.44 -4.71 15.92
C PHE A 176 6.27 -3.78 16.82
N LYS A 177 7.45 -4.23 17.20
CA LYS A 177 8.40 -3.48 18.01
C LYS A 177 9.81 -3.67 17.47
N SER A 178 10.62 -2.63 17.56
CA SER A 178 12.06 -2.69 17.28
C SER A 178 12.86 -2.31 18.51
N SER A 179 14.05 -2.89 18.66
CA SER A 179 15.02 -2.49 19.68
C SER A 179 16.38 -2.22 19.04
N GLY A 180 17.10 -1.24 19.56
CA GLY A 180 18.43 -0.82 19.09
C GLY A 180 18.91 0.38 19.88
N ALA A 181 20.20 0.72 19.76
CA ALA A 181 20.87 1.75 20.55
C ALA A 181 20.29 3.16 20.32
N THR A 182 19.85 3.48 19.10
CA THR A 182 19.29 4.79 18.79
C THR A 182 17.84 4.69 18.29
N LEU A 183 17.07 5.77 18.41
CA LEU A 183 15.71 5.86 17.87
C LEU A 183 15.72 5.67 16.36
N GLU A 184 16.65 6.32 15.67
CA GLU A 184 16.82 6.25 14.22
C GLU A 184 17.08 4.81 13.74
N ALA A 185 17.98 4.06 14.42
CA ALA A 185 18.25 2.66 14.10
C ALA A 185 17.00 1.80 14.24
N ARG A 186 16.18 2.03 15.29
CA ARG A 186 14.91 1.34 15.52
C ARG A 186 13.87 1.65 14.47
N GLU A 187 13.73 2.91 14.07
CA GLU A 187 12.81 3.35 13.02
C GLU A 187 13.20 2.77 11.67
N ARG A 188 14.50 2.80 11.34
CA ARG A 188 15.06 2.18 10.13
C ARG A 188 14.79 0.69 10.08
N ALA A 189 14.99 -0.04 11.19
CA ALA A 189 14.70 -1.48 11.25
C ALA A 189 13.22 -1.80 11.01
N MET A 190 12.32 -1.02 11.61
CA MET A 190 10.89 -1.15 11.37
C MET A 190 10.51 -0.89 9.91
N ALA A 191 11.11 0.13 9.29
CA ALA A 191 10.90 0.43 7.90
C ALA A 191 11.38 -0.70 6.98
N ILE A 192 12.59 -1.21 7.21
CA ILE A 192 13.17 -2.33 6.44
C ILE A 192 12.29 -3.57 6.57
N PHE A 193 11.93 -3.95 7.80
CA PHE A 193 11.09 -5.14 8.02
C PHE A 193 9.69 -4.96 7.43
N GLY A 194 9.04 -3.82 7.69
CA GLY A 194 7.71 -3.52 7.16
C GLY A 194 7.67 -3.55 5.64
N SER A 195 8.65 -2.94 4.97
CA SER A 195 8.72 -2.96 3.51
C SER A 195 9.08 -4.33 2.95
N GLN A 196 9.98 -5.09 3.60
CA GLN A 196 10.30 -6.46 3.19
C GLN A 196 9.11 -7.40 3.38
N PHE A 197 8.46 -7.33 4.53
CA PHE A 197 7.29 -8.15 4.82
C PHE A 197 6.12 -7.81 3.91
N LEU A 198 5.78 -6.52 3.80
CA LEU A 198 4.67 -6.04 2.96
C LEU A 198 5.07 -5.96 1.49
N GLY A 199 6.31 -5.59 1.18
CA GLY A 199 6.84 -5.57 -0.17
C GLY A 199 6.98 -6.96 -0.76
N THR A 200 7.35 -7.97 0.02
CA THR A 200 7.38 -9.37 -0.43
C THR A 200 5.99 -9.93 -0.65
N LEU A 201 5.03 -9.62 0.22
CA LEU A 201 3.61 -9.87 -0.04
C LEU A 201 3.20 -9.22 -1.34
N TRP A 202 3.59 -7.98 -1.56
CA TRP A 202 3.30 -7.26 -2.79
C TRP A 202 3.96 -7.90 -4.02
N ASP A 203 5.24 -8.26 -3.95
CA ASP A 203 5.97 -8.89 -5.07
C ASP A 203 5.39 -10.25 -5.47
N VAL A 204 4.87 -10.99 -4.51
CA VAL A 204 4.16 -12.25 -4.77
C VAL A 204 2.78 -12.00 -5.38
N TYR A 205 2.13 -10.92 -5.00
CA TYR A 205 0.74 -10.66 -5.36
C TYR A 205 0.53 -9.62 -6.47
N LYS A 206 1.62 -8.97 -6.92
CA LYS A 206 1.51 -8.10 -8.11
C LYS A 206 1.08 -8.95 -9.31
N PRO A 207 0.02 -8.56 -10.03
CA PRO A 207 -0.39 -9.30 -11.21
C PRO A 207 0.72 -9.30 -12.25
N ARG A 208 0.95 -10.45 -12.85
CA ARG A 208 1.70 -10.52 -14.09
C ARG A 208 0.80 -10.04 -15.20
N ILE A 209 1.18 -8.94 -15.81
CA ILE A 209 0.50 -8.44 -16.98
C ILE A 209 0.74 -9.43 -18.11
N GLY A 210 -0.35 -9.83 -18.76
CA GLY A 210 -0.26 -10.46 -20.07
C GLY A 210 0.52 -9.58 -21.05
N SER A 211 0.99 -10.14 -22.12
CA SER A 211 1.66 -9.39 -23.18
C SER A 211 0.78 -8.25 -23.69
N VAL A 212 1.33 -7.04 -23.74
CA VAL A 212 0.69 -5.88 -24.37
C VAL A 212 1.17 -5.80 -25.81
N LEU A 213 0.24 -5.60 -26.75
CA LEU A 213 0.58 -5.34 -28.15
C LEU A 213 1.25 -3.96 -28.24
N THR A 214 2.48 -3.93 -28.71
CA THR A 214 3.19 -2.70 -29.02
C THR A 214 2.66 -2.10 -30.32
N HIS A 215 2.99 -0.84 -30.60
CA HIS A 215 2.53 -0.10 -31.79
C HIS A 215 2.93 -0.78 -33.11
N ASP A 216 3.92 -1.65 -33.11
CA ASP A 216 4.39 -2.47 -34.23
C ASP A 216 3.74 -3.86 -34.29
N GLY A 217 2.73 -4.14 -33.46
CA GLY A 217 2.00 -5.39 -33.41
C GLY A 217 2.76 -6.53 -32.70
N GLN A 218 3.90 -6.25 -32.08
CA GLN A 218 4.63 -7.23 -31.28
C GLN A 218 4.09 -7.31 -29.85
N SER A 219 3.94 -8.52 -29.35
CA SER A 219 3.56 -8.77 -27.96
C SER A 219 4.77 -8.61 -27.06
N ARG A 220 4.79 -7.58 -26.23
CA ARG A 220 5.85 -7.33 -25.26
C ARG A 220 5.30 -7.43 -23.83
N PRO A 221 5.87 -8.27 -22.95
CA PRO A 221 5.53 -8.23 -21.54
C PRO A 221 6.05 -6.91 -20.94
N ILE A 222 5.17 -6.11 -20.33
CA ILE A 222 5.56 -4.96 -19.53
C ILE A 222 5.43 -5.38 -18.07
N PRO A 223 6.54 -5.53 -17.35
CA PRO A 223 6.48 -5.86 -15.93
C PRO A 223 5.81 -4.72 -15.16
N LEU A 224 5.01 -5.07 -14.16
CA LEU A 224 4.54 -4.11 -13.19
C LEU A 224 5.78 -3.49 -12.49
N PHE A 225 5.72 -2.20 -12.14
CA PHE A 225 6.87 -1.48 -11.58
C PHE A 225 8.11 -1.45 -12.47
N SER A 226 7.92 -1.37 -13.78
CA SER A 226 9.03 -1.26 -14.71
C SER A 226 9.77 0.07 -14.52
N LEU A 227 11.07 -0.01 -14.28
CA LEU A 227 11.97 1.13 -14.30
C LEU A 227 12.44 1.50 -15.71
N GLU A 228 12.00 0.79 -16.74
CA GLU A 228 12.36 1.04 -18.15
C GLU A 228 11.98 2.45 -18.63
N GLY A 229 10.99 3.07 -17.98
CA GLY A 229 10.58 4.45 -18.27
C GLY A 229 11.58 5.52 -17.81
N VAL A 230 12.54 5.16 -16.96
CA VAL A 230 13.56 6.06 -16.45
C VAL A 230 14.93 5.51 -16.80
N LYS A 231 15.59 6.16 -17.77
CA LYS A 231 16.92 5.78 -18.25
C LYS A 231 17.98 6.74 -17.69
N ASP A 232 19.20 6.25 -17.62
CA ASP A 232 20.39 7.04 -17.27
C ASP A 232 20.27 7.74 -15.89
N ALA A 233 19.64 7.07 -14.93
CA ALA A 233 19.53 7.51 -13.55
C ALA A 233 19.87 6.36 -12.59
N ASP A 234 20.56 6.69 -11.52
CA ASP A 234 20.72 5.78 -10.38
C ASP A 234 19.38 5.70 -9.63
N VAL A 235 18.90 4.48 -9.41
CA VAL A 235 17.65 4.25 -8.69
C VAL A 235 17.95 3.61 -7.35
N SER A 236 17.47 4.24 -6.29
CA SER A 236 17.59 3.71 -4.93
C SER A 236 16.27 3.79 -4.17
N THR A 237 16.06 2.83 -3.26
CA THR A 237 14.88 2.81 -2.40
C THR A 237 15.28 3.23 -0.99
N HIS A 238 14.56 4.18 -0.45
CA HIS A 238 14.76 4.69 0.90
C HIS A 238 13.53 4.40 1.75
N TYR A 239 13.72 3.62 2.80
CA TYR A 239 12.65 3.23 3.72
C TYR A 239 12.63 4.14 4.94
N PHE A 240 11.43 4.37 5.47
CA PHE A 240 11.24 5.03 6.75
C PHE A 240 10.04 4.44 7.48
N ALA A 241 10.03 4.55 8.79
CA ALA A 241 8.90 4.16 9.62
C ALA A 241 8.12 5.39 10.06
N THR A 242 6.80 5.29 10.00
CA THR A 242 5.93 6.31 10.58
C THR A 242 5.83 6.16 12.10
N PRO A 243 5.51 7.23 12.87
CA PRO A 243 5.29 7.13 14.32
C PRO A 243 4.23 6.10 14.73
N ASP A 244 3.23 5.86 13.89
CA ASP A 244 2.22 4.81 14.05
C ASP A 244 2.66 3.43 13.51
N LYS A 245 3.97 3.27 13.26
CA LYS A 245 4.69 2.01 12.99
C LYS A 245 4.39 1.35 11.64
N LEU A 246 4.11 2.12 10.61
CA LEU A 246 4.07 1.61 9.25
C LEU A 246 5.41 1.82 8.55
N GLY A 247 5.86 0.81 7.80
CA GLY A 247 7.01 0.94 6.90
C GLY A 247 6.57 1.50 5.56
N LEU A 248 7.15 2.63 5.16
CA LEU A 248 6.89 3.28 3.87
C LEU A 248 8.18 3.41 3.07
N SER A 249 8.05 3.70 1.78
CA SER A 249 9.20 3.79 0.88
C SER A 249 9.15 5.01 -0.01
N LEU A 250 10.35 5.50 -0.32
CA LEU A 250 10.61 6.51 -1.33
C LEU A 250 11.53 5.89 -2.39
N LEU A 251 11.16 5.99 -3.65
CA LEU A 251 12.07 5.74 -4.76
C LEU A 251 12.78 7.03 -5.13
N ARG A 252 14.11 7.00 -5.22
CA ARG A 252 14.93 8.10 -5.67
C ARG A 252 15.50 7.80 -7.05
N PHE A 253 15.40 8.76 -7.94
CA PHE A 253 15.96 8.75 -9.29
C PHE A 253 16.96 9.90 -9.37
N SER A 254 18.26 9.60 -9.42
CA SER A 254 19.32 10.60 -9.37
C SER A 254 20.29 10.44 -10.53
N ARG A 255 20.62 11.54 -11.22
CA ARG A 255 21.66 11.57 -12.26
C ARG A 255 22.94 12.25 -11.79
N LYS A 256 22.81 13.31 -11.00
CA LYS A 256 23.92 14.09 -10.45
C LYS A 256 23.42 14.94 -9.28
N PRO A 257 24.29 15.38 -8.38
CA PRO A 257 23.92 16.33 -7.34
C PRO A 257 23.27 17.59 -7.92
N CYS A 258 22.23 18.10 -7.26
CA CYS A 258 21.56 19.35 -7.62
C CYS A 258 21.13 20.08 -6.34
N GLU A 259 20.77 21.35 -6.48
CA GLU A 259 20.27 22.17 -5.37
C GLU A 259 18.75 22.05 -5.19
N ASP A 260 18.08 21.49 -6.17
CA ASP A 260 16.63 21.39 -6.23
C ASP A 260 16.19 19.92 -6.31
N VAL A 261 15.47 19.47 -5.31
CA VAL A 261 14.91 18.11 -5.24
C VAL A 261 13.42 18.18 -5.48
N VAL A 262 12.89 17.27 -6.30
CA VAL A 262 11.45 17.16 -6.54
C VAL A 262 10.91 15.89 -5.90
N VAL A 263 9.89 16.03 -5.06
CA VAL A 263 9.18 14.90 -4.42
C VAL A 263 7.81 14.75 -5.07
N LEU A 264 7.56 13.58 -5.64
CA LEU A 264 6.30 13.22 -6.30
C LEU A 264 5.42 12.44 -5.33
N ILE A 265 4.13 12.79 -5.28
CA ILE A 265 3.14 12.13 -4.40
C ILE A 265 1.92 11.75 -5.24
N HIS A 266 1.71 10.46 -5.40
CA HIS A 266 0.62 9.90 -6.19
C HIS A 266 -0.75 10.01 -5.50
N GLY A 267 -1.82 9.77 -6.28
CA GLY A 267 -3.20 9.71 -5.81
C GLY A 267 -3.53 8.42 -5.06
N LEU A 268 -4.73 8.35 -4.51
CA LEU A 268 -5.27 7.14 -3.92
C LEU A 268 -5.45 6.06 -5.02
N THR A 269 -5.31 4.80 -4.65
CA THR A 269 -5.37 3.63 -5.55
C THR A 269 -4.20 3.46 -6.54
N THR A 270 -3.26 4.38 -6.60
CA THR A 270 -2.10 4.31 -7.50
C THR A 270 -0.79 4.11 -6.75
N SER A 271 0.34 4.32 -7.42
CA SER A 271 1.69 4.23 -6.85
C SER A 271 2.65 5.11 -7.64
N THR A 272 3.93 5.06 -7.30
CA THR A 272 5.02 5.66 -8.09
C THR A 272 4.94 5.32 -9.57
N ASP A 273 4.35 4.16 -9.94
CA ASP A 273 4.28 3.68 -11.32
C ASP A 273 3.61 4.66 -12.29
N MET A 274 2.65 5.47 -11.81
CA MET A 274 2.01 6.48 -12.66
C MET A 274 2.98 7.57 -13.17
N PHE A 275 4.13 7.75 -12.51
CA PHE A 275 5.13 8.76 -12.87
C PHE A 275 6.31 8.21 -13.68
N ILE A 276 6.42 6.88 -13.84
CA ILE A 276 7.55 6.21 -14.48
C ILE A 276 7.15 5.28 -15.64
N MET A 277 5.95 5.45 -16.18
CA MET A 277 5.42 4.59 -17.26
C MET A 277 6.31 4.63 -18.50
N PRO A 278 6.75 3.47 -19.03
CA PRO A 278 7.69 3.43 -20.14
C PRO A 278 7.06 3.68 -21.52
N GLU A 279 5.74 3.61 -21.63
CA GLU A 279 5.02 3.72 -22.88
C GLU A 279 4.84 5.14 -23.41
N HIS A 280 5.20 6.15 -22.63
CA HIS A 280 5.20 7.56 -23.02
C HIS A 280 6.28 8.35 -22.26
N VAL A 281 6.49 9.62 -22.61
CA VAL A 281 7.36 10.50 -21.84
C VAL A 281 6.74 10.77 -20.50
N ASN A 282 7.29 10.16 -19.47
CA ASN A 282 6.79 10.25 -18.11
C ASN A 282 7.38 11.43 -17.33
N LEU A 283 6.75 11.75 -16.19
CA LEU A 283 7.12 12.95 -15.43
C LEU A 283 8.54 12.85 -14.85
N VAL A 284 8.98 11.69 -14.37
CA VAL A 284 10.33 11.52 -13.79
C VAL A 284 11.39 11.78 -14.84
N SER A 285 11.31 11.12 -16.00
CA SER A 285 12.27 11.32 -17.09
C SER A 285 12.27 12.77 -17.57
N TYR A 286 11.09 13.39 -17.69
CA TYR A 286 10.97 14.77 -18.12
C TYR A 286 11.64 15.76 -17.15
N LEU A 287 11.44 15.59 -15.83
CA LEU A 287 12.09 16.42 -14.81
C LEU A 287 13.62 16.27 -14.83
N LEU A 288 14.10 15.03 -14.93
CA LEU A 288 15.55 14.74 -15.03
C LEU A 288 16.18 15.42 -16.24
N ASP A 289 15.48 15.43 -17.40
CA ASP A 289 15.93 16.06 -18.63
C ASP A 289 15.86 17.60 -18.58
N ARG A 290 15.09 18.15 -17.66
CA ARG A 290 14.92 19.62 -17.48
C ARG A 290 15.73 20.20 -16.33
N GLY A 291 16.67 19.43 -15.80
CA GLY A 291 17.65 19.90 -14.82
C GLY A 291 17.25 19.71 -13.35
N PHE A 292 16.12 19.04 -13.07
CA PHE A 292 15.79 18.52 -11.74
C PHE A 292 16.38 17.11 -11.64
N THR A 293 17.67 17.02 -11.40
CA THR A 293 18.44 15.77 -11.53
C THR A 293 18.36 14.86 -10.30
N ASP A 294 17.52 15.18 -9.34
CA ASP A 294 17.23 14.39 -8.14
C ASP A 294 15.72 14.40 -7.88
N VAL A 295 15.04 13.33 -8.31
CA VAL A 295 13.60 13.18 -8.23
C VAL A 295 13.26 12.02 -7.30
N TRP A 296 12.36 12.25 -6.38
CA TRP A 296 11.87 11.26 -5.42
C TRP A 296 10.40 10.98 -5.64
N SER A 297 9.94 9.77 -5.37
CA SER A 297 8.52 9.44 -5.40
C SER A 297 8.15 8.67 -4.16
N LEU A 298 7.14 9.16 -3.45
CA LEU A 298 6.65 8.58 -2.21
C LEU A 298 5.58 7.52 -2.52
N ASP A 299 5.80 6.31 -2.05
CA ASP A 299 4.75 5.31 -1.87
C ASP A 299 4.25 5.38 -0.42
N TRP A 300 3.19 6.19 -0.19
CA TRP A 300 2.56 6.37 1.10
C TRP A 300 1.61 5.20 1.43
N ARG A 301 1.02 5.16 2.66
CA ARG A 301 0.20 4.02 3.10
C ARG A 301 -0.95 3.61 2.17
N GLY A 302 -1.48 4.53 1.38
CA GLY A 302 -2.51 4.25 0.36
C GLY A 302 -1.94 3.87 -1.01
N SER A 303 -0.64 3.64 -1.13
CA SER A 303 -0.01 3.12 -2.35
C SER A 303 -0.40 1.67 -2.60
N MET A 304 -0.68 1.34 -3.86
CA MET A 304 -0.87 -0.04 -4.26
C MET A 304 0.41 -0.90 -4.14
N ARG A 305 1.57 -0.31 -3.90
CA ARG A 305 2.82 -1.03 -3.57
C ARG A 305 2.85 -1.55 -2.14
N HIS A 306 1.91 -1.10 -1.29
CA HIS A 306 1.70 -1.59 0.06
C HIS A 306 0.40 -2.38 0.16
N SER A 307 0.34 -3.32 1.09
CA SER A 307 -0.87 -4.13 1.33
C SER A 307 -1.82 -3.53 2.37
N TYR A 308 -1.53 -2.30 2.87
CA TYR A 308 -2.30 -1.70 3.96
C TYR A 308 -3.79 -1.53 3.63
N ASP A 309 -4.12 -1.26 2.35
CA ASP A 309 -5.50 -1.09 1.88
C ASP A 309 -6.25 -2.41 1.62
N LEU A 310 -5.56 -3.55 1.64
CA LEU A 310 -6.18 -4.87 1.45
C LEU A 310 -6.89 -5.36 2.71
N PHE A 311 -6.50 -4.85 3.86
CA PHE A 311 -6.99 -5.30 5.16
C PHE A 311 -7.92 -4.27 5.79
N PRO A 312 -8.79 -4.69 6.75
CA PRO A 312 -9.60 -3.76 7.52
C PRO A 312 -8.70 -2.79 8.29
N GLY A 313 -8.38 -1.66 7.70
CA GLY A 313 -7.60 -0.59 8.32
C GLY A 313 -8.50 0.51 8.87
N ARG A 314 -8.05 1.21 9.90
CA ARG A 314 -8.73 2.39 10.45
C ARG A 314 -8.07 3.68 10.02
N PHE A 315 -7.27 3.63 8.97
CA PHE A 315 -6.54 4.79 8.48
C PHE A 315 -7.48 5.77 7.77
N ASN A 316 -7.21 7.03 7.93
CA ASN A 316 -7.90 8.11 7.24
C ASN A 316 -6.89 9.16 6.75
N LEU A 317 -7.34 10.27 6.17
CA LEU A 317 -6.43 11.27 5.61
C LEU A 317 -5.66 12.04 6.69
N ASP A 318 -6.17 12.13 7.91
CA ASP A 318 -5.42 12.73 9.03
C ASP A 318 -4.19 11.92 9.40
N ASP A 319 -4.27 10.58 9.35
CA ASP A 319 -3.10 9.71 9.59
C ASP A 319 -2.02 9.96 8.54
N ILE A 320 -2.41 10.10 7.26
CA ILE A 320 -1.48 10.37 6.16
C ILE A 320 -0.82 11.74 6.34
N ALA A 321 -1.64 12.77 6.64
CA ALA A 321 -1.15 14.12 6.84
C ALA A 321 -0.24 14.24 8.08
N LEU A 322 -0.55 13.51 9.15
CA LEU A 322 0.17 13.57 10.42
C LEU A 322 1.48 12.76 10.40
N TYR A 323 1.50 11.64 9.68
CA TYR A 323 2.61 10.68 9.78
C TYR A 323 3.38 10.49 8.48
N ASP A 324 2.68 10.22 7.35
CA ASP A 324 3.33 9.82 6.10
C ASP A 324 4.06 10.98 5.44
N MET A 325 3.39 12.12 5.31
CA MET A 325 3.95 13.29 4.60
C MET A 325 5.13 13.91 5.35
N PRO A 326 5.03 14.18 6.68
CA PRO A 326 6.19 14.67 7.43
C PRO A 326 7.34 13.68 7.45
N GLY A 327 7.05 12.37 7.64
CA GLY A 327 8.07 11.32 7.62
C GLY A 327 8.81 11.24 6.29
N ALA A 328 8.09 11.38 5.17
CA ALA A 328 8.69 11.37 3.84
C ALA A 328 9.61 12.59 3.62
N ILE A 329 9.15 13.79 3.94
CA ILE A 329 9.95 15.02 3.79
C ILE A 329 11.19 14.97 4.70
N ALA A 330 11.03 14.52 5.95
CA ALA A 330 12.13 14.32 6.87
C ALA A 330 13.17 13.32 6.32
N LYS A 331 12.69 12.19 5.73
CA LYS A 331 13.57 11.17 5.14
C LYS A 331 14.32 11.71 3.91
N VAL A 332 13.66 12.46 3.04
CA VAL A 332 14.34 13.13 1.93
C VAL A 332 15.42 14.06 2.47
N ARG A 333 15.07 14.91 3.44
CA ARG A 333 15.99 15.89 4.06
C ARG A 333 17.19 15.22 4.72
N ASP A 334 16.99 14.11 5.42
CA ASP A 334 18.03 13.29 6.04
C ASP A 334 19.09 12.79 5.02
N VAL A 335 18.65 12.45 3.81
CA VAL A 335 19.52 11.91 2.77
C VAL A 335 20.20 13.00 1.94
N VAL A 336 19.48 14.06 1.59
CA VAL A 336 19.99 15.10 0.67
C VAL A 336 20.62 16.29 1.40
N GLY A 337 20.35 16.45 2.69
CA GLY A 337 20.85 17.54 3.52
C GLY A 337 19.85 18.69 3.73
N PRO A 338 20.13 19.58 4.71
CA PRO A 338 19.18 20.61 5.13
C PRO A 338 19.07 21.80 4.15
N ASP A 339 20.10 22.05 3.35
CA ASP A 339 20.22 23.28 2.56
C ASP A 339 19.56 23.22 1.18
N LEU A 340 19.18 22.01 0.72
CA LEU A 340 18.58 21.83 -0.60
C LEU A 340 17.11 22.30 -0.62
N ARG A 341 16.72 22.88 -1.75
CA ARG A 341 15.31 23.26 -2.00
C ARG A 341 14.50 22.01 -2.32
N ILE A 342 13.38 21.83 -1.60
CA ILE A 342 12.45 20.73 -1.85
C ILE A 342 11.20 21.30 -2.52
N HIS A 343 10.90 20.80 -3.71
CA HIS A 343 9.67 21.05 -4.44
C HIS A 343 8.79 19.80 -4.38
N VAL A 344 7.47 19.96 -4.24
CA VAL A 344 6.55 18.84 -4.18
C VAL A 344 5.54 18.90 -5.33
N VAL A 345 5.36 17.79 -6.02
CA VAL A 345 4.31 17.62 -7.02
C VAL A 345 3.37 16.52 -6.55
N CYS A 346 2.14 16.88 -6.25
CA CYS A 346 1.17 15.95 -5.68
C CYS A 346 -0.11 15.89 -6.50
N HIS A 347 -0.75 14.72 -6.47
CA HIS A 347 -1.94 14.41 -7.27
C HIS A 347 -3.06 13.85 -6.44
N CYS A 348 -4.30 14.22 -6.78
CA CYS A 348 -5.53 13.65 -6.23
C CYS A 348 -5.55 13.66 -4.68
N VAL A 349 -5.90 12.57 -4.03
CA VAL A 349 -5.95 12.45 -2.56
C VAL A 349 -4.58 12.68 -1.93
N GLY A 350 -3.48 12.30 -2.61
CA GLY A 350 -2.13 12.65 -2.16
C GLY A 350 -1.91 14.17 -2.07
N SER A 351 -2.55 14.94 -2.97
CA SER A 351 -2.53 16.40 -2.90
C SER A 351 -3.33 16.93 -1.71
N ILE A 352 -4.51 16.39 -1.42
CA ILE A 352 -5.28 16.76 -0.21
C ILE A 352 -4.42 16.50 1.03
N ALA A 353 -3.89 15.29 1.17
CA ALA A 353 -3.15 14.87 2.36
C ALA A 353 -1.86 15.70 2.55
N PHE A 354 -1.12 15.98 1.47
CA PHE A 354 0.07 16.80 1.55
C PHE A 354 -0.25 18.25 1.95
N LEU A 355 -1.28 18.85 1.35
CA LEU A 355 -1.71 20.21 1.73
C LEU A 355 -2.27 20.25 3.16
N MET A 356 -2.98 19.20 3.61
CA MET A 356 -3.37 19.10 5.03
C MET A 356 -2.13 19.14 5.94
N SER A 357 -1.08 18.39 5.60
CA SER A 357 0.17 18.39 6.36
C SER A 357 0.88 19.76 6.33
N LEU A 358 0.94 20.41 5.17
CA LEU A 358 1.53 21.74 5.00
C LEU A 358 0.76 22.81 5.81
N PHE A 359 -0.57 22.81 5.70
CA PHE A 359 -1.43 23.79 6.38
C PHE A 359 -1.55 23.54 7.89
N ALA A 360 -1.30 22.30 8.34
CA ALA A 360 -1.15 21.99 9.77
C ALA A 360 0.23 22.39 10.35
N GLY A 361 1.18 22.84 9.50
CA GLY A 361 2.54 23.16 9.93
C GLY A 361 3.37 21.94 10.31
N LEU A 362 3.08 20.78 9.70
CA LEU A 362 3.78 19.51 9.98
C LEU A 362 4.95 19.26 9.03
N VAL A 363 5.02 19.97 7.91
CA VAL A 363 6.12 19.92 6.94
C VAL A 363 6.71 21.29 6.78
N ASP A 364 8.02 21.40 7.05
CA ASP A 364 8.78 22.63 6.95
C ASP A 364 9.78 22.60 5.79
N GLY A 365 10.23 23.78 5.35
CA GLY A 365 11.29 23.92 4.37
C GLY A 365 10.90 23.44 2.96
N VAL A 366 9.62 23.35 2.64
CA VAL A 366 9.12 23.08 1.28
C VAL A 366 9.09 24.40 0.51
N THR A 367 9.84 24.43 -0.59
CA THR A 367 10.01 25.64 -1.42
C THR A 367 8.79 25.97 -2.24
N SER A 368 8.17 24.96 -2.86
CA SER A 368 6.96 25.13 -3.65
C SER A 368 6.17 23.83 -3.78
N VAL A 369 4.88 23.94 -4.09
CA VAL A 369 3.97 22.80 -4.27
C VAL A 369 3.21 22.94 -5.58
N VAL A 370 3.12 21.86 -6.36
CA VAL A 370 2.16 21.69 -7.45
C VAL A 370 1.05 20.76 -6.97
N SER A 371 -0.16 21.27 -6.85
CA SER A 371 -1.36 20.55 -6.41
C SER A 371 -2.23 20.25 -7.62
N ASN A 372 -2.28 19.00 -8.09
CA ASN A 372 -3.07 18.63 -9.25
C ASN A 372 -4.37 17.95 -8.91
N SER A 373 -5.41 18.37 -9.56
CA SER A 373 -6.78 17.81 -9.67
C SER A 373 -7.67 18.00 -8.46
N VAL A 374 -7.19 18.07 -7.25
CA VAL A 374 -7.93 18.41 -6.03
C VAL A 374 -7.00 18.94 -4.94
N SER A 375 -7.58 19.72 -4.03
CA SER A 375 -6.88 20.31 -2.89
C SER A 375 -7.81 20.42 -1.66
N LEU A 376 -7.65 21.46 -0.84
CA LEU A 376 -8.35 21.62 0.45
C LEU A 376 -9.86 21.92 0.37
N THR A 377 -10.43 22.02 -0.83
CA THR A 377 -11.89 22.23 -1.02
C THR A 377 -12.46 21.15 -1.96
N PRO A 378 -12.50 19.86 -1.52
CA PRO A 378 -12.97 18.79 -2.38
C PRO A 378 -14.45 18.98 -2.75
N ARG A 379 -14.73 18.94 -4.05
CA ARG A 379 -16.08 18.99 -4.62
C ARG A 379 -16.27 17.81 -5.58
N VAL A 380 -17.43 17.20 -5.46
CA VAL A 380 -17.84 16.08 -6.33
C VAL A 380 -19.22 16.38 -6.94
N SER A 381 -19.61 15.61 -7.94
CA SER A 381 -20.96 15.69 -8.50
C SER A 381 -22.02 15.15 -7.51
N SER A 382 -23.28 15.46 -7.79
CA SER A 382 -24.41 14.94 -6.98
C SER A 382 -24.44 13.40 -7.01
N TRP A 383 -24.14 12.78 -8.15
CA TRP A 383 -24.05 11.32 -8.26
C TRP A 383 -22.90 10.74 -7.43
N SER A 384 -21.70 11.33 -7.55
CA SER A 384 -20.56 10.91 -6.72
C SER A 384 -20.81 11.11 -5.23
N ASN A 385 -21.52 12.18 -4.84
CA ASN A 385 -21.92 12.39 -3.45
C ASN A 385 -22.89 11.29 -2.96
N THR A 386 -23.82 10.86 -3.81
CA THR A 386 -24.72 9.73 -3.51
C THR A 386 -23.92 8.44 -3.36
N LYS A 387 -22.94 8.18 -4.24
CA LYS A 387 -22.04 7.02 -4.10
C LYS A 387 -21.25 7.06 -2.80
N LEU A 388 -20.67 8.20 -2.43
CA LEU A 388 -19.96 8.38 -1.17
C LEU A 388 -20.86 8.15 0.07
N ALA A 389 -22.17 8.43 -0.06
CA ALA A 389 -23.12 8.18 1.01
C ALA A 389 -23.50 6.71 1.16
N LEU A 390 -23.70 6.01 0.06
CA LEU A 390 -24.26 4.65 0.05
C LEU A 390 -23.17 3.57 0.01
N ALA A 391 -22.09 3.77 -0.76
CA ALA A 391 -21.09 2.73 -0.99
C ALA A 391 -20.44 2.21 0.32
N PRO A 392 -20.02 3.04 1.28
CA PRO A 392 -19.46 2.55 2.53
C PRO A 392 -20.44 1.67 3.32
N PHE A 393 -21.73 2.01 3.32
CA PHE A 393 -22.75 1.20 3.97
C PHE A 393 -22.93 -0.15 3.27
N VAL A 394 -23.11 -0.13 1.94
CA VAL A 394 -23.27 -1.37 1.15
C VAL A 394 -22.06 -2.26 1.28
N MET A 395 -20.86 -1.69 1.19
CA MET A 395 -19.61 -2.45 1.25
C MET A 395 -19.38 -3.06 2.63
N ASN A 396 -19.50 -2.27 3.71
CA ASN A 396 -19.22 -2.75 5.06
C ASN A 396 -20.30 -3.66 5.63
N TRP A 397 -21.59 -3.36 5.41
CA TRP A 397 -22.70 -4.05 6.08
C TRP A 397 -23.35 -5.14 5.25
N ILE A 398 -23.46 -4.93 3.93
CA ILE A 398 -24.14 -5.89 3.04
C ILE A 398 -23.13 -6.87 2.44
N LEU A 399 -22.07 -6.34 1.82
CA LEU A 399 -21.08 -7.16 1.12
C LEU A 399 -19.92 -7.61 2.02
N ARG A 400 -19.72 -6.94 3.15
CA ARG A 400 -18.64 -7.20 4.12
C ARG A 400 -17.24 -7.14 3.51
N PHE A 401 -17.02 -6.22 2.56
CA PHE A 401 -15.72 -5.97 1.97
C PHE A 401 -15.05 -4.78 2.65
N PRO A 402 -13.79 -4.91 3.11
CA PRO A 402 -13.05 -3.79 3.73
C PRO A 402 -12.51 -2.79 2.72
N ASN A 403 -12.49 -3.15 1.43
CA ASN A 403 -11.91 -2.36 0.34
C ASN A 403 -12.73 -2.47 -0.93
N LEU A 404 -12.51 -1.52 -1.86
CA LEU A 404 -12.92 -1.60 -3.25
C LEU A 404 -11.69 -1.87 -4.12
N ASN A 405 -11.82 -2.70 -5.17
CA ASN A 405 -10.71 -3.07 -6.01
C ASN A 405 -11.07 -3.04 -7.49
N PRO A 406 -10.37 -2.24 -8.30
CA PRO A 406 -10.62 -2.14 -9.75
C PRO A 406 -10.44 -3.46 -10.50
N ARG A 407 -9.69 -4.38 -9.94
CA ARG A 407 -9.35 -5.68 -10.57
C ARG A 407 -10.41 -6.76 -10.42
N TRP A 408 -11.47 -6.53 -9.66
CA TRP A 408 -12.46 -7.59 -9.37
C TRP A 408 -13.03 -8.28 -10.60
N SER A 409 -13.18 -7.57 -11.72
CA SER A 409 -13.73 -8.13 -12.98
C SER A 409 -12.66 -8.83 -13.84
N SER A 410 -11.38 -8.50 -13.68
CA SER A 410 -10.28 -8.97 -14.53
C SER A 410 -9.42 -10.07 -13.90
N LEU A 411 -9.64 -10.40 -12.62
CA LEU A 411 -8.82 -11.39 -11.92
C LEU A 411 -9.13 -12.81 -12.39
N PRO A 412 -8.11 -13.61 -12.75
CA PRO A 412 -8.29 -15.04 -13.06
C PRO A 412 -8.67 -15.82 -11.80
N GLY A 413 -9.31 -16.99 -11.99
CA GLY A 413 -9.62 -17.91 -10.91
C GLY A 413 -10.99 -17.69 -10.22
N PRO A 414 -11.33 -18.48 -9.19
CA PRO A 414 -12.65 -18.46 -8.55
C PRO A 414 -12.93 -17.17 -7.75
N GLY A 415 -11.95 -16.36 -7.44
CA GLY A 415 -12.06 -15.03 -6.83
C GLY A 415 -13.22 -14.80 -5.85
N VAL A 416 -13.32 -13.64 -5.25
CA VAL A 416 -14.49 -13.27 -4.44
C VAL A 416 -15.72 -13.24 -5.35
N PRO A 417 -16.66 -14.22 -5.29
CA PRO A 417 -17.77 -14.31 -6.25
C PRO A 417 -18.59 -13.02 -6.30
N GLN A 418 -18.77 -12.37 -5.14
CA GLN A 418 -19.49 -11.10 -5.02
C GLN A 418 -18.72 -9.95 -5.70
N GLY A 419 -17.40 -9.88 -5.58
CA GLY A 419 -16.57 -8.87 -6.24
C GLY A 419 -16.62 -9.01 -7.76
N LYS A 420 -16.57 -10.25 -8.28
CA LYS A 420 -16.75 -10.53 -9.72
C LYS A 420 -18.14 -10.13 -10.21
N LEU A 421 -19.17 -10.37 -9.40
CA LEU A 421 -20.53 -9.95 -9.72
C LEU A 421 -20.62 -8.41 -9.80
N VAL A 422 -20.08 -7.70 -8.82
CA VAL A 422 -20.03 -6.23 -8.84
C VAL A 422 -19.28 -5.74 -10.08
N GLY A 423 -18.11 -6.29 -10.38
CA GLY A 423 -17.33 -5.92 -11.57
C GLY A 423 -18.08 -6.16 -12.88
N LYS A 424 -18.82 -7.28 -13.00
CA LYS A 424 -19.66 -7.56 -14.17
C LYS A 424 -20.81 -6.57 -14.30
N VAL A 425 -21.52 -6.30 -13.19
CA VAL A 425 -22.65 -5.34 -13.20
C VAL A 425 -22.15 -3.94 -13.57
N VAL A 426 -21.02 -3.53 -13.03
CA VAL A 426 -20.39 -2.24 -13.40
C VAL A 426 -20.04 -2.23 -14.89
N SER A 427 -19.40 -3.28 -15.41
CA SER A 427 -19.04 -3.35 -16.83
C SER A 427 -20.24 -3.35 -17.77
N LEU A 428 -21.38 -3.87 -17.36
CA LEU A 428 -22.63 -3.80 -18.16
C LEU A 428 -23.18 -2.37 -18.27
N ALA A 429 -22.89 -1.52 -17.27
CA ALA A 429 -23.29 -0.12 -17.27
C ALA A 429 -22.28 0.81 -18.02
N HIS A 430 -21.13 0.26 -18.43
CA HIS A 430 -20.03 0.97 -19.06
C HIS A 430 -19.77 0.40 -20.46
N SER A 431 -20.12 1.16 -21.48
CA SER A 431 -19.97 0.75 -22.88
C SER A 431 -18.90 1.54 -23.63
N GLU A 432 -18.17 2.43 -22.92
CA GLU A 432 -17.20 3.35 -23.53
C GLU A 432 -15.89 2.69 -23.94
N CYS A 433 -15.58 1.50 -23.41
CA CYS A 433 -14.38 0.73 -23.76
C CYS A 433 -14.52 -0.75 -23.38
N ASN A 434 -13.47 -1.55 -23.65
CA ASN A 434 -13.42 -2.98 -23.33
C ASN A 434 -12.48 -3.33 -22.16
N VAL A 435 -12.12 -2.34 -21.33
CA VAL A 435 -11.19 -2.53 -20.20
C VAL A 435 -11.96 -2.56 -18.88
N PRO A 436 -12.23 -3.75 -18.29
CA PRO A 436 -13.04 -3.85 -17.08
C PRO A 436 -12.50 -3.08 -15.88
N ALA A 437 -11.17 -2.94 -15.78
CA ALA A 437 -10.56 -2.16 -14.71
C ALA A 437 -10.83 -0.65 -14.88
N CYS A 438 -10.89 -0.14 -16.13
CA CYS A 438 -11.29 1.23 -16.43
C CYS A 438 -12.74 1.51 -15.98
N HIS A 439 -13.65 0.57 -16.24
CA HIS A 439 -15.04 0.65 -15.78
C HIS A 439 -15.11 0.73 -14.26
N MET A 440 -14.37 -0.14 -13.56
CA MET A 440 -14.34 -0.17 -12.10
C MET A 440 -13.74 1.10 -11.50
N VAL A 441 -12.64 1.62 -12.05
CA VAL A 441 -12.04 2.87 -11.58
C VAL A 441 -13.02 4.04 -11.78
N SER A 442 -13.70 4.11 -12.93
CA SER A 442 -14.73 5.13 -13.20
C SER A 442 -15.95 4.99 -12.30
N PHE A 443 -16.32 3.77 -11.94
CA PHE A 443 -17.38 3.51 -10.95
C PHE A 443 -16.96 3.94 -9.54
N MET A 444 -15.73 3.65 -9.14
CA MET A 444 -15.19 3.98 -7.81
C MET A 444 -15.04 5.49 -7.65
N TRP A 445 -14.62 6.21 -8.71
CA TRP A 445 -14.26 7.62 -8.68
C TRP A 445 -15.02 8.43 -9.74
N GLY A 446 -15.68 9.48 -9.32
CA GLY A 446 -16.28 10.46 -10.22
C GLY A 446 -17.65 10.08 -10.81
N ASP A 447 -18.06 10.80 -11.85
CA ASP A 447 -19.29 10.62 -12.58
C ASP A 447 -19.05 10.78 -14.09
N GLY A 448 -18.88 9.70 -14.78
CA GLY A 448 -18.63 9.74 -16.23
C GLY A 448 -18.27 8.39 -16.79
N HIS A 449 -18.23 8.35 -18.11
CA HIS A 449 -17.90 7.18 -18.90
C HIS A 449 -16.85 7.57 -19.97
N PRO A 450 -15.55 7.53 -19.63
CA PRO A 450 -14.92 7.29 -18.34
C PRO A 450 -14.99 8.51 -17.41
N ALA A 451 -14.78 8.32 -16.10
CA ALA A 451 -14.80 9.39 -15.13
C ALA A 451 -13.41 9.97 -14.83
N VAL A 452 -12.38 9.13 -14.86
CA VAL A 452 -11.06 9.44 -14.31
C VAL A 452 -10.13 10.12 -15.31
N TRP A 453 -10.34 9.89 -16.60
CA TRP A 453 -9.55 10.46 -17.70
C TRP A 453 -10.37 10.65 -18.96
N ARG A 454 -9.74 11.23 -19.96
CA ARG A 454 -10.20 11.21 -21.36
C ARG A 454 -9.44 10.10 -22.08
N HIS A 455 -10.15 9.16 -22.74
CA HIS A 455 -9.50 8.05 -23.46
C HIS A 455 -8.57 8.55 -24.57
N GLU A 456 -8.95 9.62 -25.24
CA GLU A 456 -8.16 10.24 -26.31
C GLU A 456 -6.80 10.81 -25.82
N ASN A 457 -6.63 11.03 -24.52
CA ASN A 457 -5.37 11.49 -23.94
C ASN A 457 -4.43 10.34 -23.58
N LEU A 458 -4.94 9.11 -23.47
CA LEU A 458 -4.15 7.94 -23.10
C LEU A 458 -3.64 7.19 -24.33
N SER A 459 -2.46 6.58 -24.24
CA SER A 459 -2.09 5.54 -25.19
C SER A 459 -2.94 4.29 -24.95
N GLU A 460 -3.15 3.49 -26.00
CA GLU A 460 -3.86 2.21 -25.89
C GLU A 460 -3.22 1.30 -24.85
N ILE A 461 -1.89 1.28 -24.79
CA ILE A 461 -1.11 0.49 -23.82
C ILE A 461 -1.41 0.94 -22.38
N THR A 462 -1.36 2.24 -22.11
CA THR A 462 -1.70 2.81 -20.80
C THR A 462 -3.11 2.45 -20.38
N HIS A 463 -4.07 2.57 -21.30
CA HIS A 463 -5.46 2.24 -21.04
C HIS A 463 -5.65 0.76 -20.72
N GLN A 464 -5.04 -0.14 -21.47
CA GLN A 464 -5.09 -1.58 -21.20
C GLN A 464 -4.44 -1.96 -19.87
N ARG A 465 -3.42 -1.21 -19.42
CA ARG A 465 -2.72 -1.41 -18.13
C ARG A 465 -3.46 -0.84 -16.92
N THR A 466 -4.67 -0.31 -17.07
CA THR A 466 -5.43 0.28 -15.96
C THR A 466 -5.49 -0.66 -14.74
N GLY A 467 -5.69 -1.95 -14.95
CA GLY A 467 -5.71 -2.95 -13.87
C GLY A 467 -4.39 -3.10 -13.12
N ASP A 468 -3.27 -2.68 -13.71
CA ASP A 468 -1.94 -2.75 -13.11
C ASP A 468 -1.58 -1.47 -12.35
N LEU A 469 -2.14 -0.35 -12.79
CA LEU A 469 -1.84 0.98 -12.28
C LEU A 469 -2.76 1.38 -11.13
N PHE A 470 -3.87 0.64 -10.93
CA PHE A 470 -4.86 0.93 -9.89
C PHE A 470 -5.14 -0.30 -9.03
N GLY A 471 -4.98 -0.14 -7.73
CA GLY A 471 -5.17 -1.18 -6.72
C GLY A 471 -6.35 -0.95 -5.80
N ALA A 472 -6.43 -1.75 -4.75
CA ALA A 472 -7.46 -1.65 -3.73
C ALA A 472 -7.41 -0.32 -2.98
N VAL A 473 -8.55 0.08 -2.44
CA VAL A 473 -8.69 1.25 -1.57
C VAL A 473 -9.57 0.94 -0.38
N ASN A 474 -9.13 1.32 0.81
CA ASN A 474 -9.88 1.14 2.05
C ASN A 474 -11.11 2.07 2.10
N ILE A 475 -12.21 1.55 2.61
CA ILE A 475 -13.49 2.27 2.69
C ILE A 475 -13.41 3.52 3.60
N ASN A 476 -12.54 3.54 4.59
CA ASN A 476 -12.43 4.68 5.51
C ASN A 476 -12.01 5.98 4.82
N TYR A 477 -11.21 5.91 3.75
CA TYR A 477 -10.87 7.10 2.97
C TYR A 477 -12.10 7.75 2.34
N TYR A 478 -13.04 6.94 1.85
CA TYR A 478 -14.31 7.45 1.32
C TYR A 478 -15.14 8.16 2.39
N LEU A 479 -15.16 7.64 3.62
CA LEU A 479 -15.88 8.25 4.74
C LEU A 479 -15.29 9.62 5.08
N HIS A 480 -13.97 9.76 5.10
CA HIS A 480 -13.31 11.04 5.36
C HIS A 480 -13.53 12.03 4.20
N ILE A 481 -13.36 11.61 2.97
CA ILE A 481 -13.64 12.43 1.77
C ILE A 481 -15.10 12.89 1.78
N ARG A 482 -16.04 12.03 2.13
CA ARG A 482 -17.45 12.39 2.28
C ARG A 482 -17.65 13.53 3.29
N LYS A 483 -17.04 13.42 4.48
CA LYS A 483 -17.10 14.50 5.50
C LYS A 483 -16.56 15.81 4.94
N MET A 484 -15.43 15.79 4.25
CA MET A 484 -14.82 16.97 3.63
C MET A 484 -15.73 17.57 2.55
N VAL A 485 -16.31 16.75 1.67
CA VAL A 485 -17.26 17.19 0.63
C VAL A 485 -18.50 17.86 1.26
N GLN A 486 -19.05 17.29 2.33
CA GLN A 486 -20.18 17.85 3.05
C GLN A 486 -19.85 19.20 3.72
N ARG A 487 -18.62 19.38 4.17
CA ARG A 487 -18.13 20.63 4.79
C ARG A 487 -17.63 21.64 3.74
N GLY A 488 -17.42 21.23 2.50
CA GLY A 488 -16.83 22.06 1.45
C GLY A 488 -15.36 22.44 1.70
N ALA A 489 -14.70 21.77 2.64
CA ALA A 489 -13.33 22.03 3.04
C ALA A 489 -12.67 20.76 3.58
N ALA A 490 -11.34 20.69 3.51
CA ALA A 490 -10.56 19.69 4.22
C ALA A 490 -10.71 19.95 5.73
N VAL A 491 -11.26 18.96 6.42
CA VAL A 491 -11.54 19.00 7.86
C VAL A 491 -11.05 17.72 8.51
N LYS A 492 -10.77 17.77 9.79
CA LYS A 492 -10.39 16.61 10.60
C LYS A 492 -11.49 15.54 10.56
N TYR A 493 -11.10 14.27 10.47
CA TYR A 493 -12.05 13.14 10.43
C TYR A 493 -12.81 13.01 11.74
N ASP A 494 -12.10 13.01 12.87
CA ASP A 494 -12.68 12.97 14.20
C ASP A 494 -12.09 14.12 15.06
N GLU A 495 -12.93 15.04 15.44
CA GLU A 495 -12.55 16.25 16.19
C GLU A 495 -12.17 15.94 17.63
N VAL A 496 -12.65 14.82 18.19
CA VAL A 496 -12.43 14.44 19.59
C VAL A 496 -11.34 13.36 19.76
N ASP A 497 -10.85 12.76 18.67
CA ASP A 497 -9.77 11.77 18.74
C ASP A 497 -8.46 12.44 19.22
N PRO A 498 -7.89 12.01 20.36
CA PRO A 498 -6.69 12.63 20.93
C PRO A 498 -5.46 12.52 20.03
N ARG A 499 -5.42 11.53 19.11
CA ARG A 499 -4.31 11.37 18.13
C ARG A 499 -4.18 12.58 17.24
N TYR A 500 -5.29 13.24 16.93
CA TYR A 500 -5.38 14.38 16.03
C TYR A 500 -5.50 15.74 16.75
N SER A 501 -5.20 15.79 18.05
CA SER A 501 -5.32 17.03 18.85
C SER A 501 -4.51 18.20 18.28
N HIS A 502 -3.37 17.92 17.64
CA HIS A 502 -2.50 18.92 17.02
C HIS A 502 -2.96 19.39 15.64
N LEU A 503 -3.91 18.68 15.02
CA LEU A 503 -4.42 19.05 13.71
C LEU A 503 -5.53 20.11 13.84
N PRO A 504 -5.65 21.05 12.89
CA PRO A 504 -6.77 22.00 12.86
C PRO A 504 -8.09 21.29 12.53
N ASN A 505 -9.20 21.75 13.08
CA ASN A 505 -10.51 21.20 12.74
C ASN A 505 -10.89 21.52 11.28
N ASN A 506 -10.47 22.67 10.78
CA ASN A 506 -10.56 23.05 9.37
C ASN A 506 -9.16 23.55 8.92
N TYR A 507 -8.58 22.91 7.94
CA TYR A 507 -7.23 23.22 7.48
C TYR A 507 -7.13 24.61 6.82
N LEU A 508 -8.22 25.11 6.24
CA LEU A 508 -8.25 26.47 5.66
C LEU A 508 -8.10 27.59 6.70
N ASP A 509 -8.38 27.33 7.98
CA ASP A 509 -8.19 28.31 9.05
C ASP A 509 -6.71 28.71 9.23
N ARG A 510 -5.79 27.87 8.74
CA ARG A 510 -4.35 28.09 8.77
C ARG A 510 -3.80 28.77 7.51
N ALA A 511 -4.67 29.15 6.57
CA ALA A 511 -4.25 29.77 5.30
C ALA A 511 -3.35 31.02 5.48
N PRO A 512 -3.55 31.91 6.47
CA PRO A 512 -2.67 33.05 6.68
C PRO A 512 -1.24 32.69 7.10
N ASP A 513 -1.04 31.48 7.66
CA ASP A 513 0.26 31.03 8.15
C ASP A 513 1.13 30.40 7.05
N VAL A 514 0.52 29.95 5.95
CA VAL A 514 1.21 29.24 4.87
C VAL A 514 1.74 30.23 3.84
N ARG A 515 3.07 30.28 3.67
CA ARG A 515 3.76 31.16 2.72
C ARG A 515 4.28 30.42 1.47
N THR A 516 4.34 29.11 1.52
CA THR A 516 4.80 28.27 0.42
C THR A 516 3.93 28.50 -0.83
N PRO A 517 4.52 28.90 -1.96
CA PRO A 517 3.78 29.04 -3.22
C PRO A 517 3.17 27.73 -3.67
N VAL A 518 1.89 27.75 -4.09
CA VAL A 518 1.18 26.59 -4.60
C VAL A 518 0.67 26.88 -6.01
N LEU A 519 1.02 26.04 -6.96
CA LEU A 519 0.39 25.97 -8.27
C LEU A 519 -0.79 25.00 -8.21
N PHE A 520 -2.01 25.51 -8.27
CA PHE A 520 -3.22 24.71 -8.43
C PHE A 520 -3.44 24.38 -9.91
N MET A 521 -3.42 23.09 -10.25
CA MET A 521 -3.67 22.60 -11.60
C MET A 521 -4.93 21.72 -11.62
N THR A 522 -5.74 21.81 -12.66
CA THR A 522 -6.89 20.92 -12.87
C THR A 522 -7.25 20.85 -14.34
N GLY A 523 -7.67 19.68 -14.81
CA GLY A 523 -8.31 19.55 -16.11
C GLY A 523 -9.70 20.17 -16.11
N ASP A 524 -10.10 20.81 -17.23
CA ASP A 524 -11.44 21.35 -17.39
C ASP A 524 -12.52 20.27 -17.54
N GLN A 525 -12.09 19.02 -17.82
CA GLN A 525 -12.91 17.82 -17.91
C GLN A 525 -12.80 16.93 -16.65
N ASN A 526 -12.31 17.46 -15.53
CA ASN A 526 -12.20 16.71 -14.28
C ASN A 526 -13.59 16.34 -13.74
N ARG A 527 -13.93 15.04 -13.81
CA ARG A 527 -15.22 14.48 -13.35
C ARG A 527 -15.14 13.79 -11.98
N VAL A 528 -13.97 13.75 -11.37
CA VAL A 528 -13.77 13.19 -10.03
C VAL A 528 -13.99 14.28 -8.98
N PHE A 529 -13.18 15.35 -9.01
CA PHE A 529 -13.25 16.46 -8.05
C PHE A 529 -13.56 17.83 -8.70
N ARG A 530 -14.11 17.81 -9.90
CA ARG A 530 -14.61 18.97 -10.61
C ARG A 530 -13.70 20.21 -10.52
N ASP A 531 -14.28 21.33 -10.14
CA ASP A 531 -13.67 22.65 -10.00
C ASP A 531 -13.00 22.88 -8.62
N SER A 532 -12.67 21.79 -7.90
CA SER A 532 -12.11 21.84 -6.54
C SER A 532 -10.90 22.78 -6.44
N ASN A 533 -9.92 22.66 -7.34
CA ASN A 533 -8.71 23.50 -7.32
C ASN A 533 -8.99 24.98 -7.66
N ILE A 534 -9.97 25.24 -8.50
CA ILE A 534 -10.41 26.63 -8.80
C ILE A 534 -11.00 27.28 -7.55
N ILE A 535 -11.84 26.54 -6.83
CA ILE A 535 -12.46 27.03 -5.58
C ILE A 535 -11.41 27.19 -4.49
N ALA A 536 -10.48 26.25 -4.36
CA ALA A 536 -9.39 26.35 -3.39
C ALA A 536 -8.55 27.59 -3.63
N PHE A 537 -8.11 27.82 -4.86
CA PHE A 537 -7.36 29.02 -5.24
C PHE A 537 -8.10 30.30 -4.87
N ASN A 538 -9.37 30.42 -5.29
CA ASN A 538 -10.20 31.61 -5.00
C ASN A 538 -10.44 31.80 -3.49
N THR A 539 -10.58 30.69 -2.75
CA THR A 539 -10.77 30.74 -1.28
C THR A 539 -9.49 31.20 -0.59
N LEU A 540 -8.35 30.66 -0.95
CA LEU A 540 -7.05 31.04 -0.39
C LEU A 540 -6.66 32.48 -0.75
N ALA A 541 -6.98 32.94 -1.96
CA ALA A 541 -6.77 34.34 -2.36
C ALA A 541 -7.55 35.32 -1.48
N ARG A 542 -8.71 34.92 -0.95
CA ARG A 542 -9.51 35.73 0.01
C ARG A 542 -8.98 35.63 1.43
N LEU A 543 -8.58 34.43 1.87
CA LEU A 543 -8.14 34.19 3.25
C LEU A 543 -6.71 34.69 3.50
N ALA A 544 -5.86 34.68 2.47
CA ALA A 544 -4.46 35.07 2.54
C ALA A 544 -4.02 35.81 1.27
N PRO A 545 -4.48 37.05 1.04
CA PRO A 545 -4.29 37.78 -0.24
C PRO A 545 -2.84 38.10 -0.57
N GLY A 546 -1.91 37.96 0.37
CA GLY A 546 -0.46 38.16 0.16
C GLY A 546 0.28 36.93 -0.34
N ASN A 547 -0.37 35.78 -0.48
CA ASN A 547 0.26 34.55 -0.92
C ASN A 547 0.44 34.50 -2.44
N LYS A 548 1.57 33.89 -2.88
CA LYS A 548 1.95 33.78 -4.30
C LYS A 548 1.44 32.47 -4.91
N HIS A 549 0.14 32.18 -4.75
CA HIS A 549 -0.47 31.00 -5.38
C HIS A 549 -0.81 31.29 -6.85
N GLU A 550 -0.80 30.25 -7.66
CA GLU A 550 -1.15 30.30 -9.10
C GLU A 550 -2.23 29.28 -9.43
N LEU A 551 -3.01 29.53 -10.49
CA LEU A 551 -4.00 28.60 -11.01
C LEU A 551 -3.76 28.34 -12.49
N LYS A 552 -3.78 27.07 -12.89
CA LYS A 552 -3.75 26.63 -14.30
C LYS A 552 -4.87 25.62 -14.56
N THR A 553 -5.72 25.94 -15.51
CA THR A 553 -6.73 25.00 -16.04
C THR A 553 -6.20 24.39 -17.33
N LEU A 554 -6.23 23.06 -17.42
CA LEU A 554 -5.74 22.28 -18.54
C LEU A 554 -6.90 21.95 -19.47
N ALA A 555 -6.92 22.56 -20.65
CA ALA A 555 -7.99 22.36 -21.62
C ALA A 555 -7.97 20.93 -22.20
N GLY A 556 -9.12 20.25 -22.18
CA GLY A 556 -9.27 18.90 -22.70
C GLY A 556 -8.74 17.78 -21.80
N TYR A 557 -8.27 18.08 -20.59
CA TYR A 557 -7.77 17.07 -19.63
C TYR A 557 -8.81 16.74 -18.55
N GLY A 558 -8.83 15.47 -18.14
CA GLY A 558 -9.65 14.97 -17.04
C GLY A 558 -8.95 15.06 -15.68
N HIS A 559 -9.10 14.00 -14.89
CA HIS A 559 -8.55 13.95 -13.53
C HIS A 559 -7.11 13.39 -13.49
N GLN A 560 -6.88 12.24 -14.11
CA GLN A 560 -5.63 11.46 -14.01
C GLN A 560 -4.70 11.69 -15.22
N ASP A 561 -5.26 11.95 -16.38
CA ASP A 561 -4.53 12.11 -17.64
C ASP A 561 -3.51 13.26 -17.64
N PRO A 562 -3.56 14.30 -16.78
CA PRO A 562 -2.44 15.24 -16.63
C PRO A 562 -1.08 14.61 -16.27
N PHE A 563 -1.06 13.38 -15.77
CA PHE A 563 0.18 12.64 -15.48
C PHE A 563 0.36 11.36 -16.29
N MET A 564 -0.73 10.82 -16.87
CA MET A 564 -0.71 9.56 -17.59
C MET A 564 -1.00 9.73 -19.10
N GLY A 565 -1.21 10.96 -19.54
CA GLY A 565 -1.51 11.26 -20.93
C GLY A 565 -0.27 11.25 -21.82
N VAL A 566 -0.45 10.85 -23.08
CA VAL A 566 0.63 10.70 -24.07
C VAL A 566 1.28 12.03 -24.46
N ASN A 567 0.52 13.13 -24.43
CA ASN A 567 0.98 14.47 -24.81
C ASN A 567 1.37 15.36 -23.63
N ASN A 568 1.41 14.81 -22.41
CA ASN A 568 1.69 15.60 -21.20
C ASN A 568 3.02 16.37 -21.25
N HIS A 569 4.01 15.81 -21.92
CA HIS A 569 5.32 16.43 -22.11
C HIS A 569 5.27 17.67 -22.99
N LEU A 570 4.19 17.89 -23.74
CA LEU A 570 3.93 19.08 -24.56
C LEU A 570 3.01 20.08 -23.84
N ASP A 571 1.95 19.59 -23.20
CA ASP A 571 0.83 20.42 -22.74
C ASP A 571 0.87 20.71 -21.24
N VAL A 572 1.36 19.78 -20.41
CA VAL A 572 1.24 19.82 -18.94
C VAL A 572 2.57 20.03 -18.25
N PHE A 573 3.56 19.20 -18.55
CA PHE A 573 4.85 19.21 -17.85
C PHE A 573 5.64 20.52 -18.04
N PRO A 574 5.58 21.21 -19.21
CA PRO A 574 6.21 22.52 -19.34
C PRO A 574 5.67 23.56 -18.35
N LEU A 575 4.35 23.57 -18.10
CA LEU A 575 3.71 24.51 -17.16
C LEU A 575 4.17 24.26 -15.73
N LEU A 576 4.28 22.97 -15.37
CA LEU A 576 4.77 22.55 -14.06
C LEU A 576 6.24 22.94 -13.87
N VAL A 577 7.10 22.61 -14.82
CA VAL A 577 8.53 22.93 -14.76
C VAL A 577 8.79 24.44 -14.77
N ASP A 578 8.03 25.22 -15.55
CA ASP A 578 8.11 26.68 -15.54
C ASP A 578 7.80 27.26 -14.17
N PHE A 579 6.76 26.76 -13.51
CA PHE A 579 6.45 27.16 -12.12
C PHE A 579 7.59 26.80 -11.16
N LEU A 580 8.09 25.56 -11.18
CA LEU A 580 9.20 25.13 -10.31
C LEU A 580 10.46 26.00 -10.52
N ASN A 581 10.81 26.30 -11.78
CA ASN A 581 11.95 27.13 -12.13
C ASN A 581 11.85 28.57 -11.59
N ARG A 582 10.65 29.13 -11.50
CA ARG A 582 10.45 30.45 -10.88
C ARG A 582 10.59 30.46 -9.37
N GLN A 583 10.66 29.30 -8.74
CA GLN A 583 10.82 29.14 -7.29
C GLN A 583 12.24 28.72 -6.89
N ARG A 584 13.16 28.61 -7.83
CA ARG A 584 14.58 28.35 -7.60
C ARG A 584 15.32 29.48 -6.92
#